data_86f3fc7837e8e1b060030fd8eb670dee
#
_entry.id   86f3fc7837e8e1b060030fd8eb670dee
#
_cell.length_a   1.000
_cell.length_b   1.000
_cell.length_c   1.000
_cell.angle_alpha   90.00
_cell.angle_beta   90.00
_cell.angle_gamma   90.00
#
_symmetry.space_group_name_H-M   'P 1'
#
loop_
_entity.id
_entity.type
_entity.pdbx_description
1 polymer ?
#
loop_
_entity_poly.entity_id
_entity_poly.type
_entity_poly.pdbx_seq_one_letter_code
_entity_poly.pdbx_strand_id
1 'polypeptide(L)'
;MILLRAKVPLPAKVTLRITGNTMGNSLLPKHIKHITVPPVKCQGIKTKLVNFIASSISWEGKGKWIEPFLGSGVTAFNILAPKALLADTNPHIINLYRQIQKREIDRNTVKEFLEFHGAKLEKGDGDYYYEIREQFNRTKDPLLFLFLNRASFNGLMRFNANGNFNVPYNHKPNRFSKAYISKICNQVSTLQNILMCVDWEFITAPWEHTIAQANANDFVYLDPPYIGRSSDYYNSWSYEDALKLSTQIHSLPCGYAMSMWLKNKFRTNEYIDNFRTKDEILTFNHFYHIGASETLRNSIVEALIIKPGYSNKQNFGNVKLYLQEEIALDNMWDKKSQNDLYSQRLHRFHR
;
A
#
# COMPACT_ATOMS: atom_id res chain seq x y z
N MET A 1 31.66 -41.36 2.09
CA MET A 1 30.22 -41.49 1.72
C MET A 1 29.79 -40.14 1.16
N ILE A 2 29.84 -39.98 -0.16
CA ILE A 2 29.60 -38.73 -0.87
C ILE A 2 28.10 -38.63 -1.12
N LEU A 3 27.45 -37.70 -0.47
CA LEU A 3 26.03 -37.38 -0.69
C LEU A 3 25.89 -36.59 -2.01
N LEU A 4 25.38 -37.28 -3.02
CA LEU A 4 24.95 -36.69 -4.29
C LEU A 4 23.78 -35.70 -4.02
N ARG A 5 24.04 -34.40 -4.19
CA ARG A 5 22.98 -33.40 -4.26
C ARG A 5 22.19 -33.63 -5.55
N ALA A 6 20.93 -34.02 -5.40
CA ALA A 6 19.99 -34.08 -6.49
C ALA A 6 19.80 -32.64 -7.07
N LYS A 7 20.09 -32.47 -8.38
CA LYS A 7 19.78 -31.27 -9.13
C LYS A 7 18.26 -31.18 -9.24
N VAL A 8 17.68 -30.22 -8.52
CA VAL A 8 16.29 -29.80 -8.73
C VAL A 8 16.20 -29.16 -10.12
N PRO A 9 15.30 -29.63 -11.01
CA PRO A 9 15.15 -29.03 -12.31
C PRO A 9 14.66 -27.59 -12.17
N LEU A 10 15.34 -26.64 -12.83
CA LEU A 10 14.92 -25.26 -12.95
C LEU A 10 13.52 -25.22 -13.59
N PRO A 11 12.54 -24.52 -13.01
CA PRO A 11 11.26 -24.31 -13.64
C PRO A 11 11.46 -23.55 -14.96
N ALA A 12 10.63 -23.90 -15.97
CA ALA A 12 10.63 -23.28 -17.28
C ALA A 12 10.66 -21.74 -17.14
N LYS A 13 11.54 -21.09 -17.90
CA LYS A 13 11.67 -19.64 -17.99
C LYS A 13 10.28 -19.02 -18.13
N VAL A 14 9.77 -18.41 -17.08
CA VAL A 14 8.63 -17.51 -17.16
C VAL A 14 9.14 -16.28 -17.92
N THR A 15 8.93 -16.28 -19.24
CA THR A 15 9.19 -15.11 -20.06
C THR A 15 8.11 -14.10 -19.72
N LEU A 16 8.42 -13.15 -18.85
CA LEU A 16 7.62 -11.94 -18.71
C LEU A 16 7.64 -11.24 -20.08
N ARG A 17 6.63 -11.53 -20.92
CA ARG A 17 6.39 -10.74 -22.13
C ARG A 17 5.88 -9.38 -21.69
N ILE A 18 6.79 -8.44 -21.56
CA ILE A 18 6.48 -7.01 -21.54
C ILE A 18 6.08 -6.69 -22.98
N THR A 19 4.79 -6.80 -23.30
CA THR A 19 4.26 -6.38 -24.60
C THR A 19 4.18 -4.85 -24.59
N GLY A 20 5.31 -4.21 -24.88
CA GLY A 20 5.37 -2.79 -25.16
C GLY A 20 4.83 -2.55 -26.56
N ASN A 21 3.65 -1.99 -26.69
CA ASN A 21 3.19 -1.39 -27.93
C ASN A 21 3.78 0.01 -28.03
N THR A 22 4.60 0.23 -29.04
CA THR A 22 5.33 1.46 -29.37
C THR A 22 4.38 2.59 -29.75
N MET A 23 4.08 3.45 -28.80
CA MET A 23 3.82 4.90 -28.92
C MET A 23 3.76 5.47 -27.51
N GLY A 24 4.92 6.00 -27.05
CA GLY A 24 5.16 6.42 -25.69
C GLY A 24 5.95 5.35 -24.91
N ASN A 25 7.20 5.64 -24.59
CA ASN A 25 8.19 4.70 -24.03
C ASN A 25 7.96 4.33 -22.55
N SER A 26 6.70 4.22 -22.07
CA SER A 26 6.44 3.83 -20.68
C SER A 26 6.60 2.33 -20.49
N LEU A 27 7.41 1.93 -19.48
CA LEU A 27 7.52 0.54 -19.04
C LEU A 27 6.24 0.03 -18.38
N LEU A 28 5.46 0.92 -17.78
CA LEU A 28 4.34 0.54 -16.90
C LEU A 28 3.20 -0.12 -17.69
N PRO A 29 2.55 -1.15 -17.11
CA PRO A 29 1.47 -1.85 -17.78
C PRO A 29 0.25 -0.92 -17.98
N LYS A 30 -0.25 -0.82 -19.19
CA LYS A 30 -1.49 -0.06 -19.48
C LYS A 30 -2.72 -0.67 -18.82
N HIS A 31 -2.71 -1.97 -18.59
CA HIS A 31 -3.76 -2.72 -17.91
C HIS A 31 -3.20 -3.97 -17.23
N ILE A 32 -3.58 -4.16 -15.97
CA ILE A 32 -3.21 -5.32 -15.17
C ILE A 32 -4.43 -6.23 -15.09
N LYS A 33 -4.39 -7.35 -15.81
CA LYS A 33 -5.51 -8.30 -15.90
C LYS A 33 -5.82 -8.98 -14.57
N HIS A 34 -4.78 -9.34 -13.82
CA HIS A 34 -4.90 -10.01 -12.54
C HIS A 34 -4.03 -9.31 -11.50
N ILE A 35 -4.67 -8.76 -10.47
CA ILE A 35 -3.97 -8.07 -9.40
C ILE A 35 -3.31 -9.09 -8.46
N THR A 36 -1.99 -9.01 -8.34
CA THR A 36 -1.22 -9.74 -7.34
C THR A 36 -1.45 -9.09 -5.98
N VAL A 37 -2.09 -9.82 -5.07
CA VAL A 37 -2.33 -9.35 -3.70
C VAL A 37 -1.31 -10.00 -2.78
N PRO A 38 -0.44 -9.23 -2.11
CA PRO A 38 0.55 -9.77 -1.16
C PRO A 38 -0.08 -10.42 0.07
N PRO A 39 0.66 -11.27 0.81
CA PRO A 39 0.14 -11.97 1.98
C PRO A 39 -0.13 -11.05 3.17
N VAL A 40 0.55 -9.91 3.27
CA VAL A 40 0.37 -8.93 4.34
C VAL A 40 -0.90 -8.12 4.12
N LYS A 41 -1.78 -8.08 5.11
CA LYS A 41 -2.90 -7.14 5.15
C LYS A 41 -2.41 -5.80 5.65
N CYS A 42 -2.77 -4.74 4.97
CA CYS A 42 -2.45 -3.38 5.35
C CYS A 42 -3.69 -2.49 5.20
N GLN A 43 -3.86 -1.54 6.10
CA GLN A 43 -4.86 -0.48 5.91
C GLN A 43 -4.48 0.37 4.70
N GLY A 44 -5.48 0.86 3.97
CA GLY A 44 -5.24 1.69 2.79
C GLY A 44 -4.67 0.94 1.58
N ILE A 45 -4.66 -0.41 1.59
CA ILE A 45 -4.16 -1.20 0.45
C ILE A 45 -4.78 -0.75 -0.88
N LYS A 46 -3.94 -0.45 -1.87
CA LYS A 46 -4.32 0.13 -3.17
C LYS A 46 -4.80 -0.89 -4.21
N THR A 47 -5.24 -2.09 -3.79
CA THR A 47 -5.63 -3.19 -4.71
C THR A 47 -6.58 -2.73 -5.83
N LYS A 48 -7.56 -1.87 -5.53
CA LYS A 48 -8.52 -1.36 -6.52
C LYS A 48 -7.97 -0.20 -7.35
N LEU A 49 -6.89 0.43 -6.91
CA LEU A 49 -6.27 1.59 -7.55
C LEU A 49 -5.06 1.23 -8.40
N VAL A 50 -4.51 0.02 -8.27
CA VAL A 50 -3.27 -0.38 -8.96
C VAL A 50 -3.35 -0.18 -10.48
N ASN A 51 -4.47 -0.55 -11.11
CA ASN A 51 -4.65 -0.32 -12.55
C ASN A 51 -4.65 1.18 -12.89
N PHE A 52 -5.36 1.99 -12.11
CA PHE A 52 -5.39 3.43 -12.27
C PHE A 52 -3.99 4.04 -12.11
N ILE A 53 -3.26 3.67 -11.05
CA ILE A 53 -1.89 4.12 -10.81
C ILE A 53 -0.99 3.76 -11.99
N ALA A 54 -0.96 2.49 -12.40
CA ALA A 54 -0.11 2.00 -13.47
C ALA A 54 -0.41 2.69 -14.81
N SER A 55 -1.69 2.85 -15.16
CA SER A 55 -2.10 3.44 -16.43
C SER A 55 -1.93 4.95 -16.51
N SER A 56 -1.89 5.62 -15.35
CA SER A 56 -1.77 7.08 -15.25
C SER A 56 -0.33 7.59 -15.31
N ILE A 57 0.65 6.73 -15.05
CA ILE A 57 2.06 7.10 -14.98
C ILE A 57 2.75 6.77 -16.32
N SER A 58 3.61 7.69 -16.77
CA SER A 58 4.52 7.49 -17.90
C SER A 58 5.95 7.52 -17.39
N TRP A 59 6.64 6.36 -17.41
CA TRP A 59 8.04 6.20 -17.01
C TRP A 59 8.73 5.14 -17.86
N GLU A 60 9.93 5.43 -18.34
CA GLU A 60 10.66 4.58 -19.28
C GLU A 60 11.29 3.33 -18.62
N GLY A 61 11.38 3.27 -17.30
CA GLY A 61 11.93 2.13 -16.58
C GLY A 61 13.45 2.01 -16.64
N LYS A 62 14.16 3.08 -16.96
CA LYS A 62 15.64 3.08 -17.06
C LYS A 62 16.34 3.03 -15.70
N GLY A 63 15.67 3.47 -14.64
CA GLY A 63 16.16 3.49 -13.27
C GLY A 63 15.43 2.51 -12.34
N LYS A 64 15.43 2.84 -11.05
CA LYS A 64 14.69 2.12 -10.00
C LYS A 64 13.29 2.68 -9.81
N TRP A 65 12.33 1.79 -9.54
CA TRP A 65 11.08 2.15 -8.90
C TRP A 65 11.31 2.24 -7.40
N ILE A 66 10.95 3.36 -6.77
CA ILE A 66 11.22 3.62 -5.36
C ILE A 66 9.89 3.78 -4.62
N GLU A 67 9.62 2.95 -3.62
CA GLU A 67 8.47 3.09 -2.70
C GLU A 67 8.96 3.30 -1.27
N PRO A 68 8.92 4.53 -0.73
CA PRO A 68 9.33 4.83 0.64
C PRO A 68 8.28 4.50 1.70
N PHE A 69 7.06 4.15 1.29
CA PHE A 69 5.93 3.73 2.10
C PHE A 69 5.37 2.42 1.54
N LEU A 70 6.13 1.32 1.66
CA LEU A 70 5.81 0.05 1.00
C LEU A 70 4.46 -0.54 1.45
N GLY A 71 4.17 -0.49 2.76
CA GLY A 71 2.99 -1.11 3.32
C GLY A 71 2.87 -2.58 2.90
N SER A 72 1.77 -2.93 2.22
CA SER A 72 1.59 -4.29 1.69
C SER A 72 2.43 -4.59 0.44
N GLY A 73 3.04 -3.59 -0.19
CA GLY A 73 3.76 -3.74 -1.46
C GLY A 73 2.88 -3.99 -2.69
N VAL A 74 1.55 -3.84 -2.56
CA VAL A 74 0.64 -4.18 -3.66
C VAL A 74 0.94 -3.39 -4.93
N THR A 75 1.43 -2.15 -4.84
CA THR A 75 1.78 -1.36 -6.03
C THR A 75 3.02 -1.94 -6.69
N ALA A 76 4.14 -2.10 -5.98
CA ALA A 76 5.38 -2.66 -6.52
C ALA A 76 5.16 -4.05 -7.15
N PHE A 77 4.46 -4.96 -6.46
CA PHE A 77 4.19 -6.33 -6.95
C PHE A 77 3.24 -6.40 -8.16
N ASN A 78 2.74 -5.29 -8.62
CA ASN A 78 1.93 -5.21 -9.84
C ASN A 78 2.57 -4.32 -10.92
N ILE A 79 3.35 -3.33 -10.52
CA ILE A 79 4.16 -2.51 -11.44
C ILE A 79 5.29 -3.35 -12.06
N LEU A 80 5.90 -4.25 -11.29
CA LEU A 80 6.92 -5.19 -11.73
C LEU A 80 8.12 -4.53 -12.39
N ALA A 81 8.56 -3.38 -11.88
CA ALA A 81 9.77 -2.74 -12.35
C ALA A 81 10.97 -3.69 -12.24
N PRO A 82 11.89 -3.73 -13.24
CA PRO A 82 13.05 -4.61 -13.19
C PRO A 82 13.96 -4.37 -11.99
N LYS A 83 14.07 -3.12 -11.54
CA LYS A 83 14.82 -2.70 -10.36
C LYS A 83 13.94 -1.88 -9.44
N ALA A 84 14.00 -2.14 -8.15
CA ALA A 84 13.27 -1.33 -7.17
C ALA A 84 14.03 -1.18 -5.85
N LEU A 85 13.75 -0.06 -5.17
CA LEU A 85 14.09 0.20 -3.77
C LEU A 85 12.79 0.34 -2.99
N LEU A 86 12.51 -0.63 -2.13
CA LEU A 86 11.25 -0.76 -1.41
C LEU A 86 11.50 -0.60 0.08
N ALA A 87 10.96 0.46 0.66
CA ALA A 87 11.21 0.84 2.03
C ALA A 87 9.93 0.98 2.86
N ASP A 88 10.04 0.69 4.13
CA ASP A 88 9.02 0.96 5.15
C ASP A 88 9.71 1.19 6.48
N THR A 89 9.10 1.98 7.35
CA THR A 89 9.57 2.15 8.73
C THR A 89 9.26 0.93 9.59
N ASN A 90 8.28 0.10 9.18
CA ASN A 90 7.94 -1.13 9.86
C ASN A 90 8.92 -2.27 9.51
N PRO A 91 9.87 -2.62 10.41
CA PRO A 91 10.89 -3.63 10.11
C PRO A 91 10.31 -5.03 9.91
N HIS A 92 9.10 -5.29 10.41
CA HIS A 92 8.49 -6.63 10.36
C HIS A 92 7.96 -6.94 8.95
N ILE A 93 7.43 -5.95 8.24
CA ILE A 93 7.05 -6.06 6.82
C ILE A 93 8.30 -6.33 5.98
N ILE A 94 9.33 -5.52 6.16
CA ILE A 94 10.58 -5.62 5.43
C ILE A 94 11.26 -6.97 5.68
N ASN A 95 11.34 -7.41 6.94
CA ASN A 95 11.93 -8.70 7.28
C ASN A 95 11.19 -9.87 6.63
N LEU A 96 9.85 -9.86 6.65
CA LEU A 96 9.05 -10.90 6.01
C LEU A 96 9.36 -10.98 4.50
N TYR A 97 9.39 -9.86 3.78
CA TYR A 97 9.68 -9.85 2.35
C TYR A 97 11.13 -10.25 2.04
N ARG A 98 12.10 -9.84 2.85
CA ARG A 98 13.50 -10.29 2.73
C ARG A 98 13.62 -11.81 2.88
N GLN A 99 12.92 -12.41 3.85
CA GLN A 99 12.97 -13.84 4.05
C GLN A 99 12.25 -14.64 2.96
N ILE A 100 11.15 -14.10 2.41
CA ILE A 100 10.51 -14.67 1.21
C ILE A 100 11.47 -14.57 0.00
N GLN A 101 12.17 -13.46 -0.19
CA GLN A 101 13.16 -13.25 -1.26
C GLN A 101 14.32 -14.24 -1.16
N LYS A 102 14.84 -14.46 0.05
CA LYS A 102 15.90 -15.42 0.34
C LYS A 102 15.44 -16.88 0.31
N ARG A 103 14.13 -17.15 0.19
CA ARG A 103 13.50 -18.46 0.29
C ARG A 103 13.66 -19.15 1.65
N GLU A 104 13.91 -18.38 2.69
CA GLU A 104 13.88 -18.83 4.08
C GLU A 104 12.43 -19.06 4.53
N ILE A 105 11.50 -18.30 3.95
CA ILE A 105 10.05 -18.49 4.08
C ILE A 105 9.48 -18.80 2.70
N ASP A 106 8.96 -20.00 2.54
CA ASP A 106 8.36 -20.50 1.32
C ASP A 106 6.91 -20.97 1.55
N ARG A 107 6.31 -21.50 0.48
CA ARG A 107 4.95 -22.06 0.50
C ARG A 107 4.78 -23.15 1.57
N ASN A 108 5.75 -24.06 1.71
CA ASN A 108 5.64 -25.22 2.58
C ASN A 108 5.80 -24.80 4.03
N THR A 109 6.81 -23.99 4.33
CA THR A 109 7.05 -23.40 5.66
C THR A 109 5.82 -22.64 6.15
N VAL A 110 5.23 -21.80 5.29
CA VAL A 110 4.01 -21.04 5.64
C VAL A 110 2.82 -21.99 5.85
N LYS A 111 2.68 -23.03 5.02
CA LYS A 111 1.58 -23.99 5.15
C LYS A 111 1.64 -24.71 6.48
N GLU A 112 2.76 -25.35 6.78
CA GLU A 112 2.98 -26.12 8.02
C GLU A 112 2.77 -25.24 9.26
N PHE A 113 3.34 -24.05 9.23
CA PHE A 113 3.22 -23.09 10.32
C PHE A 113 1.76 -22.66 10.56
N LEU A 114 1.04 -22.26 9.51
CA LEU A 114 -0.33 -21.77 9.64
C LEU A 114 -1.34 -22.89 9.94
N GLU A 115 -1.11 -24.12 9.45
CA GLU A 115 -1.93 -25.28 9.80
C GLU A 115 -1.77 -25.62 11.29
N PHE A 116 -0.54 -25.66 11.80
CA PHE A 116 -0.25 -25.97 13.19
C PHE A 116 -0.83 -24.90 14.15
N HIS A 117 -0.49 -23.64 13.93
CA HIS A 117 -0.91 -22.55 14.80
C HIS A 117 -2.40 -22.20 14.64
N GLY A 118 -2.96 -22.36 13.45
CA GLY A 118 -4.38 -22.20 13.17
C GLY A 118 -5.25 -23.23 13.91
N ALA A 119 -4.83 -24.50 13.89
CA ALA A 119 -5.53 -25.56 14.62
C ALA A 119 -5.49 -25.35 16.15
N LYS A 120 -4.41 -24.83 16.70
CA LYS A 120 -4.33 -24.47 18.12
C LYS A 120 -5.24 -23.28 18.45
N LEU A 121 -5.28 -22.26 17.58
CA LEU A 121 -6.15 -21.11 17.77
C LEU A 121 -7.64 -21.49 17.72
N GLU A 122 -8.02 -22.45 16.86
CA GLU A 122 -9.39 -22.93 16.73
C GLU A 122 -9.88 -23.69 17.98
N LYS A 123 -8.98 -24.40 18.66
CA LYS A 123 -9.28 -25.18 19.86
C LYS A 123 -9.29 -24.36 21.15
N GLY A 124 -8.68 -23.18 21.15
CA GLY A 124 -8.56 -22.31 22.32
C GLY A 124 -9.50 -21.09 22.24
N ASP A 125 -9.91 -20.56 23.38
CA ASP A 125 -10.80 -19.39 23.50
C ASP A 125 -10.13 -18.04 23.17
N GLY A 126 -9.08 -18.05 22.37
CA GLY A 126 -8.34 -16.86 21.97
C GLY A 126 -7.08 -16.58 22.81
N ASP A 127 -6.87 -17.25 23.92
CA ASP A 127 -5.69 -17.08 24.76
C ASP A 127 -4.42 -17.42 23.98
N TYR A 128 -4.49 -18.44 23.14
CA TYR A 128 -3.39 -18.82 22.25
C TYR A 128 -2.93 -17.69 21.34
N TYR A 129 -3.83 -16.81 20.91
CA TYR A 129 -3.44 -15.60 20.15
C TYR A 129 -2.51 -14.71 20.97
N TYR A 130 -2.80 -14.52 22.23
CA TYR A 130 -2.00 -13.68 23.12
C TYR A 130 -0.65 -14.31 23.44
N GLU A 131 -0.58 -15.64 23.58
CA GLU A 131 0.70 -16.36 23.71
C GLU A 131 1.59 -16.13 22.48
N ILE A 132 1.03 -16.27 21.28
CA ILE A 132 1.74 -16.01 20.01
C ILE A 132 2.17 -14.54 19.93
N ARG A 133 1.34 -13.60 20.38
CA ARG A 133 1.67 -12.18 20.41
C ARG A 133 2.86 -11.91 21.33
N GLU A 134 2.88 -12.48 22.50
CA GLU A 134 4.02 -12.35 23.44
C GLU A 134 5.28 -13.02 22.87
N GLN A 135 5.15 -14.17 22.24
CA GLN A 135 6.29 -14.82 21.58
C GLN A 135 6.84 -13.93 20.46
N PHE A 136 5.97 -13.37 19.61
CA PHE A 136 6.38 -12.41 18.58
C PHE A 136 7.05 -11.19 19.17
N ASN A 137 6.51 -10.64 20.25
CA ASN A 137 7.09 -9.46 20.91
C ASN A 137 8.50 -9.72 21.43
N ARG A 138 8.84 -10.96 21.78
CA ARG A 138 10.20 -11.36 22.20
C ARG A 138 11.12 -11.65 21.01
N THR A 139 10.64 -12.39 20.01
CA THR A 139 11.48 -12.96 18.95
C THR A 139 11.50 -12.16 17.67
N LYS A 140 10.45 -11.37 17.40
CA LYS A 140 10.21 -10.66 16.15
C LYS A 140 10.21 -11.58 14.91
N ASP A 141 9.85 -12.84 15.10
CA ASP A 141 9.80 -13.85 14.04
C ASP A 141 8.79 -13.49 12.95
N PRO A 142 9.14 -13.53 11.65
CA PRO A 142 8.27 -13.08 10.57
C PRO A 142 7.08 -14.01 10.29
N LEU A 143 7.15 -15.32 10.63
CA LEU A 143 5.99 -16.21 10.53
C LEU A 143 4.97 -15.92 11.61
N LEU A 144 5.43 -15.60 12.84
CA LEU A 144 4.55 -15.11 13.92
C LEU A 144 3.91 -13.78 13.53
N PHE A 145 4.67 -12.88 12.90
CA PHE A 145 4.13 -11.61 12.37
C PHE A 145 3.03 -11.88 11.34
N LEU A 146 3.25 -12.78 10.37
CA LEU A 146 2.26 -13.14 9.37
C LEU A 146 0.99 -13.72 10.02
N PHE A 147 1.14 -14.61 11.01
CA PHE A 147 0.02 -15.17 11.76
C PHE A 147 -0.78 -14.05 12.47
N LEU A 148 -0.12 -13.19 13.23
CA LEU A 148 -0.75 -12.09 13.95
C LEU A 148 -1.46 -11.11 13.00
N ASN A 149 -0.84 -10.74 11.90
CA ASN A 149 -1.46 -9.89 10.88
C ASN A 149 -2.74 -10.50 10.30
N ARG A 150 -2.85 -11.84 10.24
CA ARG A 150 -4.05 -12.54 9.76
C ARG A 150 -5.10 -12.74 10.87
N ALA A 151 -4.67 -12.95 12.11
CA ALA A 151 -5.54 -13.21 13.27
C ALA A 151 -6.05 -11.93 13.95
N SER A 152 -5.34 -10.83 13.84
CA SER A 152 -5.66 -9.55 14.48
C SER A 152 -6.92 -8.88 13.91
N PHE A 153 -7.47 -7.97 14.69
CA PHE A 153 -8.63 -7.16 14.30
C PHE A 153 -8.33 -6.37 13.02
N ASN A 154 -9.10 -6.63 11.98
CA ASN A 154 -8.99 -6.01 10.65
C ASN A 154 -7.61 -6.06 9.98
N GLY A 155 -6.67 -6.88 10.47
CA GLY A 155 -5.30 -6.93 9.96
C GLY A 155 -4.50 -5.68 10.28
N LEU A 156 -4.83 -4.99 11.37
CA LEU A 156 -4.09 -3.84 11.87
C LEU A 156 -2.66 -4.23 12.24
N MET A 157 -1.74 -3.32 12.05
CA MET A 157 -0.33 -3.45 12.43
C MET A 157 0.05 -2.31 13.36
N ARG A 158 -0.47 -2.35 14.60
CA ARG A 158 -0.22 -1.34 15.61
C ARG A 158 0.79 -1.85 16.64
N PHE A 159 1.70 -0.96 17.01
CA PHE A 159 2.74 -1.20 17.97
C PHE A 159 2.69 -0.12 19.05
N ASN A 160 3.06 -0.48 20.28
CA ASN A 160 3.20 0.51 21.36
C ASN A 160 4.56 1.22 21.29
N ALA A 161 4.80 2.18 22.19
CA ALA A 161 6.05 2.95 22.26
C ALA A 161 7.31 2.07 22.43
N ASN A 162 7.16 0.85 22.97
CA ASN A 162 8.26 -0.12 23.14
C ASN A 162 8.45 -1.01 21.91
N GLY A 163 7.75 -0.75 20.78
CA GLY A 163 7.81 -1.55 19.57
C GLY A 163 7.15 -2.93 19.70
N ASN A 164 6.24 -3.11 20.67
CA ASN A 164 5.51 -4.35 20.86
C ASN A 164 4.16 -4.30 20.14
N PHE A 165 3.86 -5.36 19.40
CA PHE A 165 2.57 -5.54 18.73
C PHE A 165 1.45 -5.63 19.77
N ASN A 166 0.42 -4.79 19.66
CA ASN A 166 -0.63 -4.64 20.67
C ASN A 166 -2.06 -4.69 20.13
N VAL A 167 -2.25 -5.21 18.92
CA VAL A 167 -3.59 -5.37 18.33
C VAL A 167 -4.33 -6.53 19.00
N PRO A 168 -5.63 -6.40 19.31
CA PRO A 168 -6.43 -7.48 19.88
C PRO A 168 -6.76 -8.56 18.84
N TYR A 169 -7.14 -9.73 19.34
CA TYR A 169 -7.65 -10.82 18.53
C TYR A 169 -8.98 -10.48 17.85
N ASN A 170 -9.18 -10.96 16.65
CA ASN A 170 -10.41 -10.69 15.88
C ASN A 170 -11.56 -11.67 16.17
N HIS A 171 -11.34 -12.70 16.98
CA HIS A 171 -12.30 -13.78 17.27
C HIS A 171 -12.85 -14.48 16.02
N LYS A 172 -12.02 -14.64 14.97
CA LYS A 172 -12.38 -15.32 13.71
C LYS A 172 -11.36 -16.42 13.38
N PRO A 173 -11.41 -17.59 14.06
CA PRO A 173 -10.47 -18.68 13.82
C PRO A 173 -10.56 -19.25 12.42
N ASN A 174 -11.72 -19.17 11.75
CA ASN A 174 -11.92 -19.60 10.36
C ASN A 174 -11.00 -18.91 9.35
N ARG A 175 -10.29 -17.85 9.74
CA ARG A 175 -9.23 -17.23 8.92
C ARG A 175 -8.01 -18.13 8.70
N PHE A 176 -7.93 -19.25 9.41
CA PHE A 176 -6.94 -20.33 9.21
C PHE A 176 -7.58 -21.60 8.64
N SER A 177 -8.76 -21.53 8.05
CA SER A 177 -9.31 -22.64 7.28
C SER A 177 -8.39 -23.01 6.11
N LYS A 178 -8.46 -24.27 5.64
CA LYS A 178 -7.64 -24.80 4.54
C LYS A 178 -7.66 -23.88 3.30
N ALA A 179 -8.81 -23.31 2.98
CA ALA A 179 -8.95 -22.39 1.84
C ALA A 179 -8.16 -21.08 2.04
N TYR A 180 -8.20 -20.50 3.24
CA TYR A 180 -7.44 -19.28 3.55
C TYR A 180 -5.94 -19.55 3.62
N ILE A 181 -5.51 -20.67 4.22
CA ILE A 181 -4.10 -21.07 4.25
C ILE A 181 -3.59 -21.26 2.82
N SER A 182 -4.32 -22.01 1.98
CA SER A 182 -3.96 -22.21 0.56
C SER A 182 -3.82 -20.88 -0.19
N LYS A 183 -4.72 -19.92 0.09
CA LYS A 183 -4.62 -18.57 -0.50
C LYS A 183 -3.32 -17.85 -0.09
N ILE A 184 -2.95 -17.90 1.20
CA ILE A 184 -1.73 -17.25 1.70
C ILE A 184 -0.49 -17.94 1.10
N CYS A 185 -0.48 -19.28 1.06
CA CYS A 185 0.58 -20.06 0.43
C CYS A 185 0.77 -19.71 -1.06
N ASN A 186 -0.33 -19.55 -1.81
CA ASN A 186 -0.28 -19.13 -3.21
C ASN A 186 0.25 -17.70 -3.35
N GLN A 187 -0.13 -16.79 -2.45
CA GLN A 187 0.40 -15.42 -2.42
C GLN A 187 1.93 -15.44 -2.23
N VAL A 188 2.43 -16.20 -1.25
CA VAL A 188 3.88 -16.34 -1.02
C VAL A 188 4.61 -16.93 -2.23
N SER A 189 4.09 -18.01 -2.83
CA SER A 189 4.66 -18.58 -4.06
C SER A 189 4.71 -17.58 -5.21
N THR A 190 3.66 -16.81 -5.40
CA THR A 190 3.61 -15.78 -6.45
C THR A 190 4.68 -14.72 -6.22
N LEU A 191 4.84 -14.25 -4.98
CA LEU A 191 5.88 -13.28 -4.64
C LEU A 191 7.28 -13.86 -4.87
N GLN A 192 7.53 -15.10 -4.45
CA GLN A 192 8.82 -15.75 -4.71
C GLN A 192 9.16 -15.82 -6.19
N ASN A 193 8.18 -16.17 -7.04
CA ASN A 193 8.38 -16.22 -8.48
C ASN A 193 8.72 -14.84 -9.06
N ILE A 194 8.07 -13.78 -8.58
CA ILE A 194 8.39 -12.40 -8.96
C ILE A 194 9.80 -12.04 -8.53
N LEU A 195 10.12 -12.24 -7.25
CA LEU A 195 11.40 -11.86 -6.64
C LEU A 195 12.61 -12.60 -7.22
N MET A 196 12.40 -13.74 -7.89
CA MET A 196 13.44 -14.43 -8.66
C MET A 196 13.78 -13.76 -9.99
N CYS A 197 12.89 -12.93 -10.51
CA CYS A 197 12.99 -12.35 -11.84
C CYS A 197 13.38 -10.86 -11.83
N VAL A 198 13.46 -10.24 -10.65
CA VAL A 198 13.67 -8.80 -10.47
C VAL A 198 14.84 -8.52 -9.53
N ASP A 199 15.43 -7.34 -9.68
CA ASP A 199 16.50 -6.82 -8.81
C ASP A 199 15.89 -5.81 -7.83
N TRP A 200 15.31 -6.31 -6.74
CA TRP A 200 14.64 -5.50 -5.73
C TRP A 200 15.36 -5.53 -4.40
N GLU A 201 15.51 -4.37 -3.83
CA GLU A 201 16.06 -4.16 -2.50
C GLU A 201 14.95 -3.77 -1.53
N PHE A 202 14.87 -4.44 -0.38
CA PHE A 202 13.97 -4.11 0.73
C PHE A 202 14.76 -3.51 1.88
N ILE A 203 14.42 -2.30 2.33
CA ILE A 203 15.12 -1.64 3.43
C ILE A 203 14.17 -1.13 4.50
N THR A 204 14.57 -1.23 5.77
CA THR A 204 13.90 -0.54 6.86
C THR A 204 14.51 0.85 6.97
N ALA A 205 13.77 1.85 6.55
CA ALA A 205 14.26 3.22 6.52
C ALA A 205 13.10 4.23 6.57
N PRO A 206 13.33 5.43 7.11
CA PRO A 206 12.40 6.54 6.97
C PRO A 206 12.33 7.00 5.51
N TRP A 207 11.23 7.61 5.13
CA TRP A 207 10.98 8.02 3.75
C TRP A 207 12.01 9.04 3.24
N GLU A 208 12.49 9.94 4.11
CA GLU A 208 13.50 10.94 3.76
C GLU A 208 14.81 10.28 3.27
N HIS A 209 15.26 9.26 4.01
CA HIS A 209 16.46 8.52 3.63
C HIS A 209 16.26 7.76 2.31
N THR A 210 15.05 7.28 2.07
CA THR A 210 14.73 6.50 0.88
C THR A 210 14.67 7.39 -0.36
N ILE A 211 13.97 8.53 -0.31
CA ILE A 211 13.86 9.43 -1.48
C ILE A 211 15.18 10.16 -1.77
N ALA A 212 16.03 10.35 -0.77
CA ALA A 212 17.36 10.96 -0.98
C ALA A 212 18.28 10.11 -1.87
N GLN A 213 17.97 8.83 -2.08
CA GLN A 213 18.72 7.93 -2.96
C GLN A 213 18.28 8.01 -4.44
N ALA A 214 17.23 8.79 -4.74
CA ALA A 214 16.67 8.87 -6.07
C ALA A 214 17.60 9.61 -7.07
N ASN A 215 17.75 9.02 -8.25
CA ASN A 215 18.52 9.57 -9.37
C ASN A 215 17.60 9.96 -10.52
N ALA A 216 18.07 10.72 -11.49
CA ALA A 216 17.27 11.31 -12.57
C ALA A 216 16.46 10.30 -13.41
N ASN A 217 16.88 9.04 -13.51
CA ASN A 217 16.17 8.00 -14.26
C ASN A 217 15.19 7.18 -13.42
N ASP A 218 15.17 7.39 -12.10
CA ASP A 218 14.30 6.67 -11.18
C ASP A 218 12.86 7.21 -11.23
N PHE A 219 11.95 6.52 -10.56
CA PHE A 219 10.59 6.98 -10.33
C PHE A 219 10.18 6.69 -8.89
N VAL A 220 9.67 7.71 -8.19
CA VAL A 220 9.24 7.59 -6.79
C VAL A 220 7.72 7.52 -6.72
N TYR A 221 7.19 6.41 -6.20
CA TYR A 221 5.77 6.28 -5.88
C TYR A 221 5.57 6.39 -4.37
N LEU A 222 4.67 7.27 -3.95
CA LEU A 222 4.42 7.60 -2.55
C LEU A 222 2.98 7.29 -2.17
N ASP A 223 2.81 6.56 -1.07
CA ASP A 223 1.52 6.31 -0.43
C ASP A 223 1.61 6.60 1.07
N PRO A 224 1.82 7.88 1.45
CA PRO A 224 2.00 8.26 2.85
C PRO A 224 0.74 8.02 3.68
N PRO A 225 0.85 7.93 5.01
CA PRO A 225 -0.31 7.92 5.90
C PRO A 225 -1.20 9.14 5.67
N TYR A 226 -2.52 8.95 5.76
CA TYR A 226 -3.46 10.02 5.51
C TYR A 226 -3.64 10.90 6.75
N ILE A 227 -3.48 12.22 6.58
CA ILE A 227 -3.67 13.20 7.64
C ILE A 227 -5.12 13.14 8.16
N GLY A 228 -5.27 13.22 9.50
CA GLY A 228 -6.59 13.28 10.14
C GLY A 228 -7.36 11.95 10.20
N ARG A 229 -6.75 10.84 9.78
CA ARG A 229 -7.24 9.49 10.11
C ARG A 229 -6.47 8.95 11.32
N SER A 230 -7.17 8.22 12.20
CA SER A 230 -6.55 7.59 13.38
C SER A 230 -5.37 6.73 12.94
N SER A 231 -4.21 7.02 13.52
CA SER A 231 -2.93 6.44 13.12
C SER A 231 -2.75 5.05 13.72
N ASP A 232 -3.25 4.02 13.04
CA ASP A 232 -2.88 2.63 13.30
C ASP A 232 -1.59 2.23 12.55
N TYR A 233 -0.77 3.24 12.19
CA TYR A 233 0.52 3.05 11.53
C TYR A 233 1.65 2.80 12.56
N TYR A 234 2.77 2.26 12.09
CA TYR A 234 3.93 2.00 12.93
C TYR A 234 4.49 3.28 13.55
N ASN A 235 4.46 4.39 12.81
CA ASN A 235 4.86 5.72 13.26
C ASN A 235 3.69 6.71 13.17
N SER A 236 3.72 7.76 14.01
CA SER A 236 2.83 8.92 13.86
C SER A 236 3.11 9.66 12.55
N TRP A 237 2.07 10.29 11.99
CA TRP A 237 2.16 11.12 10.78
C TRP A 237 1.45 12.44 11.04
N SER A 238 2.24 13.50 11.10
CA SER A 238 1.75 14.86 11.39
C SER A 238 1.51 15.66 10.11
N TYR A 239 0.92 16.84 10.27
CA TYR A 239 0.79 17.80 9.17
C TYR A 239 2.16 18.33 8.74
N GLU A 240 3.07 18.52 9.68
CA GLU A 240 4.46 18.94 9.44
C GLU A 240 5.22 17.91 8.60
N ASP A 241 5.04 16.61 8.87
CA ASP A 241 5.63 15.53 8.07
C ASP A 241 5.13 15.59 6.63
N ALA A 242 3.83 15.81 6.45
CA ALA A 242 3.23 15.92 5.13
C ALA A 242 3.72 17.17 4.38
N LEU A 243 3.83 18.31 5.06
CA LEU A 243 4.36 19.54 4.46
C LEU A 243 5.83 19.38 4.07
N LYS A 244 6.64 18.75 4.93
CA LYS A 244 8.03 18.41 4.64
C LYS A 244 8.12 17.49 3.43
N LEU A 245 7.26 16.47 3.34
CA LEU A 245 7.21 15.57 2.19
C LEU A 245 6.91 16.35 0.90
N SER A 246 5.88 17.21 0.87
CA SER A 246 5.52 17.98 -0.31
C SER A 246 6.68 18.86 -0.80
N THR A 247 7.42 19.46 0.14
CA THR A 247 8.57 20.30 -0.20
C THR A 247 9.71 19.46 -0.81
N GLN A 248 10.00 18.29 -0.23
CA GLN A 248 11.12 17.47 -0.67
C GLN A 248 10.85 16.77 -2.01
N ILE A 249 9.63 16.30 -2.28
CA ILE A 249 9.34 15.63 -3.55
C ILE A 249 9.41 16.58 -4.74
N HIS A 250 9.11 17.87 -4.57
CA HIS A 250 9.27 18.87 -5.63
C HIS A 250 10.74 19.10 -6.03
N SER A 251 11.69 18.80 -5.15
CA SER A 251 13.14 18.89 -5.42
C SER A 251 13.73 17.62 -6.03
N LEU A 252 12.95 16.53 -6.18
CA LEU A 252 13.45 15.28 -6.71
C LEU A 252 13.95 15.43 -8.16
N PRO A 253 15.11 14.84 -8.50
CA PRO A 253 15.67 14.90 -9.85
C PRO A 253 14.88 14.04 -10.86
N CYS A 254 13.97 13.19 -10.39
CA CYS A 254 13.24 12.20 -11.18
C CYS A 254 11.72 12.44 -11.17
N GLY A 255 10.98 11.56 -11.84
CA GLY A 255 9.52 11.50 -11.78
C GLY A 255 9.01 11.03 -10.42
N TYR A 256 7.83 11.50 -10.05
CA TYR A 256 7.11 10.96 -8.89
C TYR A 256 5.60 10.92 -9.12
N ALA A 257 4.94 10.04 -8.36
CA ALA A 257 3.50 10.05 -8.18
C ALA A 257 3.16 9.79 -6.71
N MET A 258 2.14 10.49 -6.19
CA MET A 258 1.69 10.35 -4.81
C MET A 258 0.19 10.11 -4.74
N SER A 259 -0.21 9.04 -4.05
CA SER A 259 -1.61 8.75 -3.75
C SER A 259 -2.06 9.49 -2.50
N MET A 260 -3.26 10.09 -2.55
CA MET A 260 -3.93 10.62 -1.37
C MET A 260 -5.45 10.58 -1.54
N TRP A 261 -6.19 10.61 -0.42
CA TRP A 261 -7.61 10.87 -0.50
C TRP A 261 -7.85 12.35 -0.80
N LEU A 262 -8.82 12.65 -1.66
CA LEU A 262 -9.17 14.03 -2.00
C LEU A 262 -10.38 14.51 -1.19
N LYS A 263 -11.48 13.82 -1.33
CA LYS A 263 -12.72 14.16 -0.63
C LYS A 263 -13.63 12.96 -0.38
N ASN A 264 -14.49 13.09 0.61
CA ASN A 264 -15.64 12.21 0.84
C ASN A 264 -16.89 13.08 1.09
N LYS A 265 -18.01 12.45 1.42
CA LYS A 265 -19.29 13.16 1.70
C LYS A 265 -19.16 14.25 2.79
N PHE A 266 -18.21 14.14 3.70
CA PHE A 266 -18.13 14.95 4.92
C PHE A 266 -16.96 15.91 4.97
N ARG A 267 -15.87 15.62 4.23
CA ARG A 267 -14.60 16.37 4.34
C ARG A 267 -13.85 16.39 3.02
N THR A 268 -13.16 17.48 2.77
CA THR A 268 -12.16 17.65 1.71
C THR A 268 -10.77 17.70 2.34
N ASN A 269 -9.78 17.18 1.65
CA ASN A 269 -8.39 17.19 2.08
C ASN A 269 -7.71 18.46 1.57
N GLU A 270 -7.64 19.47 2.40
CA GLU A 270 -7.03 20.77 2.05
C GLU A 270 -5.52 20.66 1.77
N TYR A 271 -4.86 19.59 2.22
CA TYR A 271 -3.45 19.37 1.95
C TYR A 271 -3.12 19.24 0.46
N ILE A 272 -4.11 18.92 -0.39
CA ILE A 272 -3.95 18.90 -1.86
C ILE A 272 -3.51 20.25 -2.44
N ASP A 273 -3.79 21.35 -1.74
CA ASP A 273 -3.47 22.70 -2.20
C ASP A 273 -1.96 22.94 -2.36
N ASN A 274 -1.14 22.19 -1.62
CA ASN A 274 0.31 22.22 -1.74
C ASN A 274 0.83 21.73 -3.11
N PHE A 275 -0.02 21.06 -3.90
CA PHE A 275 0.33 20.45 -5.18
C PHE A 275 -0.33 21.09 -6.39
N ARG A 276 -1.41 21.88 -6.20
CA ARG A 276 -2.24 22.42 -7.29
C ARG A 276 -1.50 23.22 -8.35
N THR A 277 -0.49 23.95 -7.95
CA THR A 277 0.23 24.86 -8.87
C THR A 277 1.43 24.21 -9.56
N LYS A 278 1.87 23.05 -9.08
CA LYS A 278 3.12 22.42 -9.51
C LYS A 278 2.93 21.06 -10.16
N ASP A 279 1.80 20.39 -9.91
CA ASP A 279 1.59 18.99 -10.25
C ASP A 279 0.33 18.77 -11.08
N GLU A 280 0.30 17.63 -11.79
CA GLU A 280 -0.89 17.12 -12.44
C GLU A 280 -1.69 16.27 -11.44
N ILE A 281 -2.97 16.56 -11.26
CA ILE A 281 -3.83 15.87 -10.30
C ILE A 281 -4.89 15.07 -11.05
N LEU A 282 -4.81 13.75 -10.97
CA LEU A 282 -5.80 12.83 -11.51
C LEU A 282 -6.66 12.28 -10.39
N THR A 283 -7.94 12.06 -10.65
CA THR A 283 -8.87 11.58 -9.62
C THR A 283 -9.55 10.29 -10.02
N PHE A 284 -9.83 9.47 -9.03
CA PHE A 284 -10.54 8.21 -9.16
C PHE A 284 -11.62 8.09 -8.10
N ASN A 285 -12.87 7.86 -8.54
CA ASN A 285 -13.99 7.62 -7.65
C ASN A 285 -13.98 6.18 -7.17
N HIS A 286 -13.93 5.99 -5.86
CA HIS A 286 -13.86 4.69 -5.24
C HIS A 286 -14.93 4.50 -4.17
N PHE A 287 -15.61 3.34 -4.20
CA PHE A 287 -16.56 2.94 -3.17
C PHE A 287 -15.90 1.97 -2.19
N TYR A 288 -15.77 2.38 -0.92
CA TYR A 288 -15.37 1.49 0.15
C TYR A 288 -16.61 0.78 0.73
N HIS A 289 -16.63 -0.54 0.62
CA HIS A 289 -17.67 -1.37 1.25
C HIS A 289 -17.30 -1.72 2.70
N ILE A 290 -16.86 -0.72 3.49
CA ILE A 290 -16.48 -0.92 4.89
C ILE A 290 -17.58 -0.31 5.76
N GLY A 291 -18.44 -1.15 6.30
CA GLY A 291 -19.49 -0.77 7.25
C GLY A 291 -20.65 -1.77 7.24
N ALA A 292 -21.19 -2.02 8.42
CA ALA A 292 -22.35 -2.93 8.60
C ALA A 292 -23.67 -2.33 8.07
N SER A 293 -23.74 -1.01 7.86
CA SER A 293 -24.92 -0.33 7.34
C SER A 293 -24.66 0.30 5.97
N GLU A 294 -25.68 0.34 5.13
CA GLU A 294 -25.65 0.91 3.78
C GLU A 294 -25.35 2.41 3.79
N THR A 295 -25.74 3.11 4.85
CA THR A 295 -25.50 4.54 5.08
C THR A 295 -24.03 4.90 5.30
N LEU A 296 -23.17 3.93 5.66
CA LEU A 296 -21.74 4.10 5.85
C LEU A 296 -20.93 3.83 4.56
N ARG A 297 -21.57 3.42 3.47
CA ARG A 297 -20.95 3.17 2.16
C ARG A 297 -20.83 4.48 1.39
N ASN A 298 -19.86 5.30 1.74
CA ASN A 298 -19.64 6.58 1.05
C ASN A 298 -18.61 6.43 -0.07
N SER A 299 -18.88 7.12 -1.18
CA SER A 299 -17.90 7.35 -2.23
C SER A 299 -16.74 8.16 -1.67
N ILE A 300 -15.52 7.69 -1.92
CA ILE A 300 -14.29 8.45 -1.65
C ILE A 300 -13.65 8.75 -2.99
N VAL A 301 -13.27 10.00 -3.18
CA VAL A 301 -12.44 10.42 -4.30
C VAL A 301 -11.00 10.31 -3.86
N GLU A 302 -10.23 9.47 -4.54
CA GLU A 302 -8.79 9.37 -4.40
C GLU A 302 -8.13 10.23 -5.45
N ALA A 303 -7.03 10.89 -5.10
CA ALA A 303 -6.19 11.66 -6.01
C ALA A 303 -4.86 10.95 -6.24
N LEU A 304 -4.37 11.03 -7.46
CA LEU A 304 -3.00 10.70 -7.82
C LEU A 304 -2.33 11.97 -8.33
N ILE A 305 -1.37 12.45 -7.57
CA ILE A 305 -0.59 13.64 -7.87
C ILE A 305 0.65 13.19 -8.62
N ILE A 306 0.91 13.75 -9.79
CA ILE A 306 2.00 13.32 -10.68
C ILE A 306 2.83 14.54 -11.08
N LYS A 307 4.15 14.42 -11.01
CA LYS A 307 5.09 15.42 -11.53
C LYS A 307 4.80 15.69 -13.01
N PRO A 308 4.74 16.96 -13.46
CA PRO A 308 4.53 17.29 -14.87
C PRO A 308 5.52 16.58 -15.80
N GLY A 309 5.00 16.06 -16.92
CA GLY A 309 5.78 15.29 -17.89
C GLY A 309 5.86 13.79 -17.60
N TYR A 310 5.33 13.32 -16.47
CA TYR A 310 5.29 11.90 -16.11
C TYR A 310 3.87 11.32 -16.07
N SER A 311 2.86 12.06 -16.53
CA SER A 311 1.50 11.54 -16.66
C SER A 311 1.25 10.96 -18.05
N ASN A 312 0.46 9.88 -18.12
CA ASN A 312 0.02 9.28 -19.35
C ASN A 312 -1.37 9.85 -19.74
N LYS A 313 -1.39 10.88 -20.59
CA LYS A 313 -2.63 11.60 -20.98
C LYS A 313 -3.59 10.79 -21.88
N GLN A 314 -3.18 9.64 -22.41
CA GLN A 314 -3.97 8.89 -23.40
C GLN A 314 -5.05 7.96 -22.82
N ASN A 315 -5.07 7.73 -21.49
CA ASN A 315 -5.92 6.70 -20.87
C ASN A 315 -7.13 7.25 -20.09
N PHE A 316 -7.57 8.49 -20.36
CA PHE A 316 -8.54 9.17 -19.49
C PHE A 316 -10.03 8.89 -19.76
N GLY A 317 -10.42 7.78 -20.36
CA GLY A 317 -11.84 7.47 -20.63
C GLY A 317 -12.78 7.52 -19.41
N ASN A 318 -12.27 7.33 -18.18
CA ASN A 318 -13.04 7.38 -16.91
C ASN A 318 -12.36 8.19 -15.81
N VAL A 319 -11.34 8.97 -16.13
CA VAL A 319 -10.54 9.74 -15.15
C VAL A 319 -10.85 11.22 -15.36
N LYS A 320 -11.36 11.89 -14.33
CA LYS A 320 -11.50 13.34 -14.38
C LYS A 320 -10.15 13.99 -14.08
N LEU A 321 -9.65 14.81 -15.01
CA LEU A 321 -8.61 15.80 -14.74
C LEU A 321 -9.28 16.91 -13.92
N TYR A 322 -8.86 17.10 -12.67
CA TYR A 322 -9.29 18.29 -11.92
C TYR A 322 -8.47 19.46 -12.40
N LEU A 323 -9.08 20.32 -13.20
CA LEU A 323 -8.53 21.63 -13.51
C LEU A 323 -8.56 22.48 -12.22
N GLN A 324 -7.56 23.34 -12.05
CA GLN A 324 -7.43 24.23 -10.89
C GLN A 324 -8.73 24.99 -10.55
N GLU A 325 -9.53 25.32 -11.57
CA GLU A 325 -10.79 26.04 -11.44
C GLU A 325 -11.92 25.22 -10.82
N GLU A 326 -12.03 23.91 -11.11
CA GLU A 326 -13.11 23.06 -10.56
C GLU A 326 -12.93 22.81 -9.06
N ILE A 327 -11.69 22.67 -8.59
CA ILE A 327 -11.41 22.49 -7.17
C ILE A 327 -11.65 23.80 -6.39
N ALA A 328 -11.35 24.95 -6.99
CA ALA A 328 -11.65 26.26 -6.40
C ALA A 328 -13.16 26.49 -6.27
N LEU A 329 -13.95 26.10 -7.27
CA LEU A 329 -15.41 26.19 -7.25
C LEU A 329 -16.02 25.23 -6.21
N ASP A 330 -15.56 23.99 -6.13
CA ASP A 330 -16.01 23.01 -5.12
C ASP A 330 -15.76 23.54 -3.68
N ASN A 331 -14.60 24.13 -3.42
CA ASN A 331 -14.28 24.72 -2.10
C ASN A 331 -15.10 25.99 -1.78
N MET A 332 -15.43 26.77 -2.78
CA MET A 332 -16.35 27.92 -2.59
C MET A 332 -17.76 27.47 -2.22
N TRP A 333 -18.27 26.41 -2.84
CA TRP A 333 -19.60 25.84 -2.54
C TRP A 333 -19.62 25.21 -1.14
N ASP A 334 -18.59 24.47 -0.75
CA ASP A 334 -18.51 23.87 0.60
C ASP A 334 -18.41 24.92 1.71
N LYS A 335 -17.63 25.99 1.50
CA LYS A 335 -17.56 27.13 2.46
C LYS A 335 -18.89 27.89 2.56
N LYS A 336 -19.61 28.02 1.44
CA LYS A 336 -20.91 28.70 1.43
C LYS A 336 -21.98 27.87 2.14
N SER A 337 -22.02 26.56 1.93
CA SER A 337 -22.94 25.65 2.59
C SER A 337 -22.67 25.52 4.10
N GLN A 338 -21.40 25.57 4.54
CA GLN A 338 -21.06 25.60 5.97
C GLN A 338 -21.45 26.92 6.64
N ASN A 339 -21.26 28.06 5.96
CA ASN A 339 -21.69 29.36 6.48
C ASN A 339 -23.20 29.48 6.56
N ASP A 340 -23.95 28.93 5.59
CA ASP A 340 -25.42 28.89 5.62
C ASP A 340 -25.95 28.00 6.74
N LEU A 341 -25.30 26.89 7.05
CA LEU A 341 -25.64 26.05 8.19
C LEU A 341 -25.30 26.72 9.54
N TYR A 342 -24.24 27.52 9.60
CA TYR A 342 -23.86 28.25 10.80
C TYR A 342 -24.83 29.40 11.07
N SER A 343 -25.26 30.16 10.02
CA SER A 343 -26.25 31.19 10.12
C SER A 343 -27.63 30.68 10.52
N GLN A 344 -28.06 29.53 9.99
CA GLN A 344 -29.32 28.89 10.37
C GLN A 344 -29.31 28.32 11.82
N ARG A 345 -28.15 27.96 12.36
CA ARG A 345 -27.99 27.56 13.77
C ARG A 345 -28.08 28.80 14.70
N LEU A 346 -27.48 29.91 14.34
CA LEU A 346 -27.54 31.14 15.13
C LEU A 346 -28.97 31.70 15.23
N HIS A 347 -29.79 31.58 14.17
CA HIS A 347 -31.21 32.01 14.20
C HIS A 347 -32.12 31.06 15.03
N ARG A 348 -31.69 29.87 15.40
CA ARG A 348 -32.44 28.97 16.29
C ARG A 348 -32.16 29.17 17.78
N PHE A 349 -31.13 29.92 18.15
CA PHE A 349 -30.81 30.22 19.55
C PHE A 349 -31.33 31.60 20.02
N HIS A 350 -32.04 32.36 19.15
CA HIS A 350 -32.64 33.64 19.47
C HIS A 350 -34.18 33.64 19.32
N ARG A 351 -34.81 32.47 19.48
CA ARG A 351 -36.26 32.38 19.67
C ARG A 351 -36.59 31.58 20.95
#